data_e0cb387da984db1274b95379bf7edfdf
#
_entry.id   e0cb387da984db1274b95379bf7edfdf
#
_cell.length_a   1.000
_cell.length_b   1.000
_cell.length_c   1.000
_cell.angle_alpha   90.00
_cell.angle_beta   90.00
_cell.angle_gamma   90.00
#
_symmetry.space_group_name_H-M   'P 1'
#
loop_
_entity.id
_entity.type
_entity.pdbx_description
1 polymer ?
#
loop_
_entity_poly.entity_id
_entity_poly.type
_entity_poly.pdbx_seq_one_letter_code
_entity_poly.pdbx_strand_id
1 'polypeptide(L)'
;GTERFDLAVYYGRIAFPYILFISLSALLSGVLNATGRFTAAAAAPVFLNIVFVAALVIAGSILGFDCNCTPAQEQAYVGQALAYSVPIAGIGQLLIVWVAAKRSGYPLRFGRPKMTPELKRLAIIAAPAALAGGVVQINLLVGRQVASFFDGAVAWLNYADRLYQLPLGVVGIAIGVVLLPDLSRRLRAGDDAGGRDAFNRASEISLALTIPASVALMVISLPLVSVLYERGAFTADDTAATALAVAI
;
A
#
# COMPACT_ATOMS: atom_id res chain seq x y z
N GLY A 1 -27.73 3.90 -7.57
CA GLY A 1 -26.61 4.88 -7.58
C GLY A 1 -26.41 5.60 -6.27
N THR A 2 -27.45 6.06 -5.59
CA THR A 2 -27.38 6.88 -4.36
C THR A 2 -26.91 6.06 -3.14
N GLU A 3 -27.39 4.84 -2.99
CA GLU A 3 -27.12 3.99 -1.83
C GLU A 3 -25.63 3.61 -1.72
N ARG A 4 -24.99 3.23 -2.84
CA ARG A 4 -23.54 2.96 -2.89
C ARG A 4 -22.69 4.20 -2.57
N PHE A 5 -23.16 5.37 -3.04
CA PHE A 5 -22.48 6.64 -2.75
C PHE A 5 -22.59 7.01 -1.28
N ASP A 6 -23.76 6.87 -0.68
CA ASP A 6 -23.98 7.17 0.74
C ASP A 6 -23.16 6.26 1.65
N LEU A 7 -23.05 4.97 1.33
CA LEU A 7 -22.17 4.03 2.03
C LEU A 7 -20.70 4.42 1.89
N ALA A 8 -20.25 4.79 0.70
CA ALA A 8 -18.86 5.21 0.47
C ALA A 8 -18.53 6.48 1.25
N VAL A 9 -19.44 7.46 1.30
CA VAL A 9 -19.28 8.69 2.10
C VAL A 9 -19.26 8.36 3.59
N TYR A 10 -20.13 7.49 4.06
CA TYR A 10 -20.20 7.07 5.46
C TYR A 10 -18.89 6.38 5.91
N TYR A 11 -18.44 5.36 5.18
CA TYR A 11 -17.20 4.66 5.48
C TYR A 11 -15.97 5.57 5.33
N GLY A 12 -15.98 6.45 4.32
CA GLY A 12 -14.92 7.44 4.11
C GLY A 12 -14.77 8.38 5.31
N ARG A 13 -15.88 8.88 5.88
CA ARG A 13 -15.85 9.73 7.08
C ARG A 13 -15.26 9.02 8.30
N ILE A 14 -15.54 7.73 8.47
CA ILE A 14 -15.01 6.93 9.58
C ILE A 14 -13.51 6.67 9.38
N ALA A 15 -13.09 6.36 8.15
CA ALA A 15 -11.71 6.04 7.85
C ALA A 15 -10.80 7.27 7.74
N PHE A 16 -11.34 8.46 7.45
CA PHE A 16 -10.57 9.69 7.21
C PHE A 16 -9.56 10.05 8.31
N PRO A 17 -9.88 9.94 9.62
CA PRO A 17 -8.92 10.22 10.68
C PRO A 17 -7.65 9.38 10.63
N TYR A 18 -7.68 8.22 9.96
CA TYR A 18 -6.50 7.37 9.76
C TYR A 18 -5.35 8.10 9.07
N ILE A 19 -5.65 9.04 8.16
CA ILE A 19 -4.63 9.82 7.43
C ILE A 19 -3.73 10.57 8.41
N LEU A 20 -4.29 11.13 9.48
CA LEU A 20 -3.51 11.81 10.52
C LEU A 20 -2.56 10.83 11.23
N PHE A 21 -3.07 9.69 11.65
CA PHE A 21 -2.29 8.69 12.40
C PHE A 21 -1.18 8.09 11.56
N ILE A 22 -1.46 7.72 10.30
CA ILE A 22 -0.45 7.14 9.41
C ILE A 22 0.61 8.17 9.02
N SER A 23 0.25 9.45 8.83
CA SER A 23 1.20 10.51 8.53
C SER A 23 2.18 10.75 9.69
N LEU A 24 1.67 10.81 10.92
CA LEU A 24 2.51 10.92 12.12
C LEU A 24 3.39 9.68 12.32
N SER A 25 2.84 8.49 12.08
CA SER A 25 3.59 7.24 12.14
C SER A 25 4.71 7.21 11.09
N ALA A 26 4.45 7.69 9.87
CA ALA A 26 5.46 7.75 8.81
C ALA A 26 6.61 8.71 9.17
N LEU A 27 6.31 9.88 9.74
CA LEU A 27 7.33 10.83 10.22
C LEU A 27 8.21 10.20 11.30
N LEU A 28 7.61 9.58 12.31
CA LEU A 28 8.37 8.92 13.39
C LEU A 28 9.16 7.71 12.90
N SER A 29 8.60 6.95 11.96
CA SER A 29 9.30 5.84 11.29
C SER A 29 10.51 6.34 10.52
N GLY A 30 10.40 7.49 9.85
CA GLY A 30 11.53 8.15 9.19
C GLY A 30 12.67 8.48 10.17
N VAL A 31 12.34 9.04 11.34
CA VAL A 31 13.32 9.34 12.40
C VAL A 31 13.97 8.05 12.93
N LEU A 32 13.17 7.00 13.20
CA LEU A 32 13.69 5.71 13.67
C LEU A 32 14.60 5.05 12.64
N ASN A 33 14.23 5.06 11.37
CA ASN A 33 15.03 4.51 10.28
C ASN A 33 16.35 5.27 10.12
N ALA A 34 16.33 6.61 10.22
CA ALA A 34 17.54 7.43 10.19
C ALA A 34 18.52 7.13 11.35
N THR A 35 18.00 6.62 12.46
CA THR A 35 18.79 6.20 13.64
C THR A 35 19.12 4.71 13.68
N GLY A 36 18.85 3.97 12.60
CA GLY A 36 19.15 2.55 12.48
C GLY A 36 18.18 1.61 13.23
N ARG A 37 17.01 2.12 13.63
CA ARG A 37 15.99 1.35 14.38
C ARG A 37 14.80 1.01 13.50
N PHE A 38 14.88 -0.05 12.73
CA PHE A 38 13.91 -0.41 11.70
C PHE A 38 12.73 -1.24 12.21
N THR A 39 12.86 -1.93 13.34
CA THR A 39 11.87 -2.94 13.80
C THR A 39 10.47 -2.37 14.02
N ALA A 40 10.34 -1.22 14.70
CA ALA A 40 9.04 -0.63 14.98
C ALA A 40 8.37 -0.07 13.72
N ALA A 41 9.16 0.52 12.82
CA ALA A 41 8.68 1.00 11.52
C ALA A 41 8.18 -0.16 10.65
N ALA A 42 8.87 -1.30 10.66
CA ALA A 42 8.47 -2.50 9.93
C ALA A 42 7.26 -3.22 10.57
N ALA A 43 7.11 -3.16 11.90
CA ALA A 43 5.99 -3.77 12.61
C ALA A 43 4.66 -3.03 12.42
N ALA A 44 4.68 -1.73 12.15
CA ALA A 44 3.47 -0.92 12.03
C ALA A 44 2.50 -1.43 10.93
N PRO A 45 2.94 -1.72 9.69
CA PRO A 45 2.05 -2.31 8.67
C PRO A 45 1.51 -3.70 9.03
N VAL A 46 2.32 -4.51 9.72
CA VAL A 46 1.89 -5.85 10.18
C VAL A 46 0.74 -5.72 11.18
N PHE A 47 0.82 -4.73 12.09
CA PHE A 47 -0.25 -4.47 13.04
C PHE A 47 -1.58 -4.12 12.37
N LEU A 48 -1.56 -3.35 11.28
CA LEU A 48 -2.77 -3.07 10.47
C LEU A 48 -3.44 -4.37 10.00
N ASN A 49 -2.65 -5.27 9.43
CA ASN A 49 -3.18 -6.55 8.93
C ASN A 49 -3.75 -7.41 10.07
N ILE A 50 -3.11 -7.43 11.23
CA ILE A 50 -3.62 -8.14 12.41
C ILE A 50 -4.97 -7.57 12.84
N VAL A 51 -5.12 -6.25 12.89
CA VAL A 51 -6.38 -5.61 13.26
C VAL A 51 -7.47 -5.92 12.23
N PHE A 52 -7.16 -5.91 10.94
CA PHE A 52 -8.13 -6.25 9.89
C PHE A 52 -8.59 -7.70 9.99
N VAL A 53 -7.66 -8.64 10.16
CA VAL A 53 -8.00 -10.06 10.34
C VAL A 53 -8.85 -10.24 11.60
N ALA A 54 -8.46 -9.62 12.72
CA ALA A 54 -9.23 -9.67 13.95
C ALA A 54 -10.66 -9.10 13.76
N ALA A 55 -10.80 -7.96 13.08
CA ALA A 55 -12.10 -7.35 12.81
C ALA A 55 -12.99 -8.27 11.94
N LEU A 56 -12.42 -8.94 10.94
CA LEU A 56 -13.14 -9.88 10.10
C LEU A 56 -13.56 -11.15 10.86
N VAL A 57 -12.67 -11.70 11.69
CA VAL A 57 -12.99 -12.86 12.54
C VAL A 57 -14.07 -12.54 13.55
N ILE A 58 -13.99 -11.38 14.20
CA ILE A 58 -15.02 -10.93 15.16
C ILE A 58 -16.35 -10.71 14.44
N ALA A 59 -16.36 -10.00 13.30
CA ALA A 59 -17.57 -9.79 12.52
C ALA A 59 -18.19 -11.12 12.06
N GLY A 60 -17.38 -12.05 11.56
CA GLY A 60 -17.83 -13.36 11.13
C GLY A 60 -18.35 -14.24 12.27
N SER A 61 -17.72 -14.17 13.47
CA SER A 61 -18.20 -14.92 14.63
C SER A 61 -19.52 -14.37 15.18
N ILE A 62 -19.71 -13.06 15.18
CA ILE A 62 -20.97 -12.43 15.61
C ILE A 62 -22.10 -12.75 14.62
N LEU A 63 -21.82 -12.69 13.31
CA LEU A 63 -22.77 -12.99 12.24
C LEU A 63 -23.12 -14.49 12.18
N GLY A 64 -22.13 -15.36 12.46
CA GLY A 64 -22.34 -16.81 12.43
C GLY A 64 -23.16 -17.38 13.58
N PHE A 65 -23.27 -16.65 14.70
CA PHE A 65 -23.97 -17.16 15.89
C PHE A 65 -25.42 -16.69 16.06
N ASP A 66 -25.81 -15.49 15.55
CA ASP A 66 -27.12 -14.92 15.88
C ASP A 66 -27.82 -14.13 14.75
N CYS A 67 -27.27 -14.10 13.55
CA CYS A 67 -27.84 -13.23 12.51
C CYS A 67 -28.73 -13.99 11.52
N ASN A 68 -30.04 -13.80 11.63
CA ASN A 68 -31.00 -14.10 10.56
C ASN A 68 -30.93 -13.00 9.48
N CYS A 69 -29.68 -12.64 9.07
CA CYS A 69 -29.41 -11.51 8.21
C CYS A 69 -29.56 -11.85 6.73
N THR A 70 -30.02 -10.90 5.95
CA THR A 70 -29.94 -10.97 4.49
C THR A 70 -28.47 -10.79 4.05
N PRO A 71 -28.07 -11.34 2.88
CA PRO A 71 -26.69 -11.16 2.35
C PRO A 71 -26.24 -9.68 2.25
N ALA A 72 -27.17 -8.78 1.98
CA ALA A 72 -26.88 -7.34 1.93
C ALA A 72 -26.57 -6.75 3.33
N GLN A 73 -27.26 -7.21 4.36
CA GLN A 73 -26.99 -6.81 5.74
C GLN A 73 -25.66 -7.35 6.23
N GLU A 74 -25.33 -8.60 5.91
CA GLU A 74 -24.04 -9.21 6.22
C GLU A 74 -22.89 -8.41 5.62
N GLN A 75 -22.95 -8.06 4.34
CA GLN A 75 -21.96 -7.21 3.68
C GLN A 75 -21.84 -5.84 4.34
N ALA A 76 -22.93 -5.23 4.76
CA ALA A 76 -22.93 -3.95 5.45
C ALA A 76 -22.24 -4.04 6.82
N TYR A 77 -22.47 -5.08 7.60
CA TYR A 77 -21.82 -5.31 8.90
C TYR A 77 -20.31 -5.54 8.75
N VAL A 78 -19.91 -6.37 7.80
CA VAL A 78 -18.48 -6.60 7.50
C VAL A 78 -17.80 -5.30 7.04
N GLY A 79 -18.44 -4.55 6.15
CA GLY A 79 -17.96 -3.24 5.70
C GLY A 79 -17.81 -2.24 6.83
N GLN A 80 -18.76 -2.21 7.75
CA GLN A 80 -18.73 -1.33 8.93
C GLN A 80 -17.64 -1.73 9.92
N ALA A 81 -17.47 -3.03 10.19
CA ALA A 81 -16.39 -3.54 11.05
C ALA A 81 -15.02 -3.19 10.49
N LEU A 82 -14.81 -3.33 9.17
CA LEU A 82 -13.59 -2.91 8.51
C LEU A 82 -13.40 -1.39 8.57
N ALA A 83 -14.44 -0.59 8.35
CA ALA A 83 -14.35 0.87 8.40
C ALA A 83 -13.89 1.38 9.78
N TYR A 84 -14.41 0.81 10.86
CA TYR A 84 -13.98 1.15 12.23
C TYR A 84 -12.59 0.61 12.57
N SER A 85 -12.19 -0.52 12.01
CA SER A 85 -10.87 -1.10 12.24
C SER A 85 -9.73 -0.22 11.69
N VAL A 86 -9.99 0.57 10.64
CA VAL A 86 -9.00 1.47 10.02
C VAL A 86 -8.44 2.51 11.03
N PRO A 87 -9.25 3.37 11.67
CA PRO A 87 -8.72 4.32 12.64
C PRO A 87 -8.14 3.64 13.89
N ILE A 88 -8.69 2.52 14.34
CA ILE A 88 -8.15 1.75 15.46
C ILE A 88 -6.74 1.25 15.13
N ALA A 89 -6.55 0.70 13.93
CA ALA A 89 -5.25 0.28 13.45
C ALA A 89 -4.27 1.46 13.35
N GLY A 90 -4.74 2.62 12.87
CA GLY A 90 -3.93 3.84 12.79
C GLY A 90 -3.42 4.32 14.15
N ILE A 91 -4.28 4.32 15.16
CA ILE A 91 -3.90 4.65 16.54
C ILE A 91 -2.86 3.65 17.06
N GLY A 92 -3.08 2.35 16.86
CA GLY A 92 -2.14 1.32 17.28
C GLY A 92 -0.77 1.42 16.58
N GLN A 93 -0.76 1.67 15.28
CA GLN A 93 0.47 1.92 14.53
C GLN A 93 1.23 3.13 15.08
N LEU A 94 0.54 4.25 15.32
CA LEU A 94 1.15 5.44 15.90
C LEU A 94 1.70 5.16 17.30
N LEU A 95 0.98 4.44 18.14
CA LEU A 95 1.44 4.07 19.48
C LEU A 95 2.70 3.21 19.45
N ILE A 96 2.77 2.21 18.58
CA ILE A 96 3.95 1.34 18.42
C ILE A 96 5.18 2.18 18.09
N VAL A 97 5.05 3.03 17.06
CA VAL A 97 6.17 3.85 16.57
C VAL A 97 6.53 4.96 17.57
N TRP A 98 5.54 5.55 18.22
CA TRP A 98 5.73 6.58 19.25
C TRP A 98 6.47 6.04 20.49
N VAL A 99 6.06 4.88 21.00
CA VAL A 99 6.74 4.23 22.13
C VAL A 99 8.18 3.89 21.76
N ALA A 100 8.41 3.38 20.56
CA ALA A 100 9.75 3.10 20.07
C ALA A 100 10.60 4.37 19.95
N ALA A 101 10.07 5.46 19.42
CA ALA A 101 10.74 6.76 19.32
C ALA A 101 11.07 7.33 20.71
N LYS A 102 10.12 7.29 21.65
CA LYS A 102 10.33 7.74 23.02
C LYS A 102 11.44 6.95 23.72
N ARG A 103 11.44 5.62 23.59
CA ARG A 103 12.51 4.74 24.14
C ARG A 103 13.85 4.96 23.48
N SER A 104 13.87 5.51 22.27
CA SER A 104 15.08 5.82 21.51
C SER A 104 15.65 7.21 21.81
N GLY A 105 15.02 7.97 22.74
CA GLY A 105 15.45 9.32 23.09
C GLY A 105 14.86 10.42 22.21
N TYR A 106 13.90 10.11 21.33
CA TYR A 106 13.21 11.05 20.46
C TYR A 106 11.74 11.24 20.86
N PRO A 107 11.45 11.87 22.02
CA PRO A 107 10.07 12.11 22.44
C PRO A 107 9.42 13.13 21.52
N LEU A 108 8.17 12.89 21.11
CA LEU A 108 7.35 13.90 20.44
C LEU A 108 7.15 15.10 21.39
N ARG A 109 7.57 16.27 20.93
CA ARG A 109 7.31 17.54 21.59
C ARG A 109 6.33 18.34 20.74
N PHE A 110 5.13 18.50 21.23
CA PHE A 110 4.15 19.36 20.57
C PHE A 110 4.52 20.82 20.86
N GLY A 111 4.93 21.52 19.85
CA GLY A 111 5.25 22.96 19.88
C GLY A 111 4.50 23.69 18.78
N ARG A 112 4.44 25.02 18.90
CA ARG A 112 3.90 25.83 17.81
C ARG A 112 4.80 25.68 16.59
N PRO A 113 4.25 25.37 15.40
CA PRO A 113 5.04 25.21 14.20
C PRO A 113 5.77 26.53 13.86
N LYS A 114 7.09 26.46 13.71
CA LYS A 114 7.92 27.58 13.27
C LYS A 114 8.60 27.16 11.98
N MET A 115 8.59 28.04 10.99
CA MET A 115 9.30 27.81 9.75
C MET A 115 10.80 28.04 9.97
N THR A 116 11.50 26.96 10.32
CA THR A 116 12.97 27.00 10.44
C THR A 116 13.63 26.82 9.06
N PRO A 117 14.90 27.24 8.89
CA PRO A 117 15.64 27.03 7.64
C PRO A 117 15.67 25.56 7.21
N GLU A 118 15.79 24.64 8.17
CA GLU A 118 15.78 23.18 7.95
C GLU A 118 14.42 22.72 7.43
N LEU A 119 13.33 23.22 8.01
CA LEU A 119 11.97 22.89 7.56
C LEU A 119 11.70 23.43 6.16
N LYS A 120 12.19 24.63 5.84
CA LYS A 120 12.10 25.21 4.50
C LYS A 120 12.87 24.36 3.48
N ARG A 121 14.09 23.92 3.84
CA ARG A 121 14.90 23.03 2.98
C ARG A 121 14.22 21.69 2.76
N LEU A 122 13.66 21.09 3.81
CA LEU A 122 12.88 19.87 3.72
C LEU A 122 11.68 20.05 2.78
N ALA A 123 10.92 21.13 2.90
CA ALA A 123 9.78 21.42 2.05
C ALA A 123 10.16 21.54 0.57
N ILE A 124 11.28 22.21 0.26
CA ILE A 124 11.79 22.37 -1.12
C ILE A 124 12.16 21.00 -1.72
N ILE A 125 12.74 20.10 -0.93
CA ILE A 125 13.13 18.76 -1.40
C ILE A 125 11.89 17.83 -1.49
N ALA A 126 10.97 17.94 -0.54
CA ALA A 126 9.80 17.09 -0.47
C ALA A 126 8.71 17.46 -1.49
N ALA A 127 8.60 18.73 -1.90
CA ALA A 127 7.54 19.17 -2.80
C ALA A 127 7.58 18.48 -4.17
N PRO A 128 8.72 18.37 -4.88
CA PRO A 128 8.78 17.63 -6.15
C PRO A 128 8.46 16.14 -5.97
N ALA A 129 8.93 15.53 -4.89
CA ALA A 129 8.65 14.11 -4.59
C ALA A 129 7.16 13.89 -4.28
N ALA A 130 6.53 14.82 -3.55
CA ALA A 130 5.09 14.77 -3.28
C ALA A 130 4.26 14.94 -4.55
N LEU A 131 4.69 15.84 -5.46
CA LEU A 131 4.02 16.00 -6.76
C LEU A 131 4.14 14.74 -7.61
N ALA A 132 5.34 14.15 -7.71
CA ALA A 132 5.57 12.92 -8.47
C ALA A 132 4.73 11.76 -7.92
N GLY A 133 4.71 11.57 -6.60
CA GLY A 133 3.85 10.58 -5.95
C GLY A 133 2.34 10.87 -6.13
N GLY A 134 1.97 12.16 -6.10
CA GLY A 134 0.61 12.62 -6.32
C GLY A 134 0.05 12.26 -7.70
N VAL A 135 0.87 12.38 -8.75
CA VAL A 135 0.47 11.99 -10.12
C VAL A 135 0.07 10.52 -10.19
N VAL A 136 0.85 9.63 -9.56
CA VAL A 136 0.52 8.20 -9.50
C VAL A 136 -0.80 7.97 -8.78
N GLN A 137 -1.04 8.66 -7.66
CA GLN A 137 -2.29 8.53 -6.90
C GLN A 137 -3.51 9.05 -7.67
N ILE A 138 -3.36 10.16 -8.42
CA ILE A 138 -4.42 10.69 -9.28
C ILE A 138 -4.76 9.66 -10.38
N ASN A 139 -3.76 9.07 -11.02
CA ASN A 139 -3.97 8.04 -12.03
C ASN A 139 -4.76 6.84 -11.47
N LEU A 140 -4.36 6.35 -10.30
CA LEU A 140 -5.08 5.26 -9.61
C LEU A 140 -6.51 5.65 -9.23
N LEU A 141 -6.71 6.89 -8.77
CA LEU A 141 -8.04 7.39 -8.43
C LEU A 141 -8.95 7.45 -9.65
N VAL A 142 -8.45 8.02 -10.76
CA VAL A 142 -9.20 8.10 -12.02
C VAL A 142 -9.50 6.71 -12.57
N GLY A 143 -8.53 5.80 -12.56
CA GLY A 143 -8.72 4.41 -13.00
C GLY A 143 -9.81 3.69 -12.20
N ARG A 144 -9.81 3.83 -10.86
CA ARG A 144 -10.86 3.26 -10.00
C ARG A 144 -12.21 3.92 -10.21
N GLN A 145 -12.23 5.23 -10.46
CA GLN A 145 -13.49 5.95 -10.77
C GLN A 145 -14.10 5.42 -12.06
N VAL A 146 -13.30 5.24 -13.11
CA VAL A 146 -13.79 4.66 -14.38
C VAL A 146 -14.23 3.21 -14.17
N ALA A 147 -13.46 2.41 -13.46
CA ALA A 147 -13.82 1.02 -13.16
C ALA A 147 -15.12 0.89 -12.36
N SER A 148 -15.45 1.88 -11.53
CA SER A 148 -16.68 1.86 -10.72
C SER A 148 -17.98 1.91 -11.54
N PHE A 149 -17.91 2.28 -12.82
CA PHE A 149 -19.07 2.23 -13.73
C PHE A 149 -19.40 0.83 -14.24
N PHE A 150 -18.47 -0.12 -14.05
CA PHE A 150 -18.64 -1.51 -14.47
C PHE A 150 -18.73 -2.40 -13.23
N ASP A 151 -19.76 -3.23 -13.18
CA ASP A 151 -19.95 -4.16 -12.05
C ASP A 151 -18.81 -5.19 -12.00
N GLY A 152 -18.16 -5.32 -10.83
CA GLY A 152 -17.04 -6.25 -10.63
C GLY A 152 -15.65 -5.68 -11.00
N ALA A 153 -15.54 -4.69 -11.88
CA ALA A 153 -14.27 -4.24 -12.43
C ALA A 153 -13.26 -3.76 -11.38
N VAL A 154 -13.72 -3.07 -10.32
CA VAL A 154 -12.85 -2.65 -9.22
C VAL A 154 -12.24 -3.85 -8.49
N ALA A 155 -13.00 -4.93 -8.32
CA ALA A 155 -12.49 -6.16 -7.71
C ALA A 155 -11.49 -6.86 -8.63
N TRP A 156 -11.81 -7.03 -9.91
CA TRP A 156 -10.92 -7.65 -10.90
C TRP A 156 -9.58 -6.93 -11.00
N LEU A 157 -9.58 -5.59 -11.04
CA LEU A 157 -8.36 -4.80 -11.03
C LEU A 157 -7.57 -4.98 -9.73
N ASN A 158 -8.21 -5.06 -8.57
CA ASN A 158 -7.52 -5.32 -7.31
C ASN A 158 -6.84 -6.69 -7.28
N TYR A 159 -7.48 -7.73 -7.81
CA TYR A 159 -6.86 -9.07 -7.91
C TYR A 159 -5.71 -9.08 -8.92
N ALA A 160 -5.86 -8.42 -10.07
CA ALA A 160 -4.80 -8.27 -11.07
C ALA A 160 -3.60 -7.52 -10.49
N ASP A 161 -3.83 -6.40 -9.78
CA ASP A 161 -2.79 -5.62 -9.10
C ASP A 161 -1.93 -6.47 -8.16
N ARG A 162 -2.52 -7.43 -7.45
CA ARG A 162 -1.75 -8.31 -6.54
C ARG A 162 -0.77 -9.19 -7.28
N LEU A 163 -1.14 -9.67 -8.48
CA LEU A 163 -0.29 -10.55 -9.26
C LEU A 163 0.90 -9.82 -9.87
N TYR A 164 0.70 -8.64 -10.46
CA TYR A 164 1.82 -7.91 -11.04
C TYR A 164 2.75 -7.29 -9.97
N GLN A 165 2.23 -7.00 -8.77
CA GLN A 165 3.04 -6.50 -7.66
C GLN A 165 4.09 -7.51 -7.18
N LEU A 166 3.92 -8.82 -7.40
CA LEU A 166 4.89 -9.83 -6.99
C LEU A 166 6.22 -9.67 -7.75
N PRO A 167 6.27 -9.71 -9.10
CA PRO A 167 7.52 -9.46 -9.82
C PRO A 167 8.07 -8.06 -9.57
N LEU A 168 7.20 -7.04 -9.56
CA LEU A 168 7.59 -5.66 -9.32
C LEU A 168 8.25 -5.50 -7.95
N GLY A 169 7.68 -6.10 -6.90
CA GLY A 169 8.22 -6.04 -5.55
C GLY A 169 9.59 -6.72 -5.44
N VAL A 170 9.73 -7.92 -5.99
CA VAL A 170 11.01 -8.64 -5.94
C VAL A 170 12.11 -7.88 -6.68
N VAL A 171 11.86 -7.46 -7.91
CA VAL A 171 12.86 -6.77 -8.74
C VAL A 171 13.11 -5.35 -8.25
N GLY A 172 12.05 -4.57 -8.02
CA GLY A 172 12.15 -3.16 -7.62
C GLY A 172 12.82 -2.97 -6.26
N ILE A 173 12.46 -3.80 -5.27
CA ILE A 173 13.07 -3.73 -3.92
C ILE A 173 14.53 -4.17 -3.98
N ALA A 174 14.84 -5.28 -4.67
CA ALA A 174 16.21 -5.78 -4.78
C ALA A 174 17.14 -4.74 -5.41
N ILE A 175 16.72 -4.09 -6.49
CA ILE A 175 17.48 -3.04 -7.15
C ILE A 175 17.57 -1.79 -6.30
N GLY A 176 16.47 -1.35 -5.69
CA GLY A 176 16.46 -0.17 -4.83
C GLY A 176 17.38 -0.30 -3.62
N VAL A 177 17.41 -1.47 -2.97
CA VAL A 177 18.26 -1.72 -1.81
C VAL A 177 19.74 -1.81 -2.17
N VAL A 178 20.08 -2.38 -3.33
CA VAL A 178 21.47 -2.60 -3.73
C VAL A 178 22.03 -1.42 -4.52
N LEU A 179 21.29 -0.92 -5.52
CA LEU A 179 21.78 0.09 -6.45
C LEU A 179 21.88 1.47 -5.79
N LEU A 180 20.85 1.92 -5.08
CA LEU A 180 20.81 3.29 -4.57
C LEU A 180 21.96 3.64 -3.63
N PRO A 181 22.36 2.80 -2.65
CA PRO A 181 23.52 3.08 -1.80
C PRO A 181 24.84 3.05 -2.58
N ASP A 182 25.00 2.12 -3.52
CA ASP A 182 26.24 2.02 -4.31
C ASP A 182 26.40 3.21 -5.26
N LEU A 183 25.34 3.56 -5.99
CA LEU A 183 25.30 4.73 -6.86
C LEU A 183 25.59 6.03 -6.10
N SER A 184 24.92 6.21 -4.93
CA SER A 184 25.14 7.40 -4.09
C SER A 184 26.57 7.50 -3.58
N ARG A 185 27.21 6.38 -3.27
CA ARG A 185 28.60 6.32 -2.82
C ARG A 185 29.56 6.70 -3.93
N ARG A 186 29.39 6.15 -5.15
CA ARG A 186 30.22 6.42 -6.33
C ARG A 186 30.12 7.88 -6.76
N LEU A 187 28.91 8.41 -6.84
CA LEU A 187 28.68 9.82 -7.19
C LEU A 187 29.32 10.78 -6.19
N ARG A 188 29.27 10.48 -4.87
CA ARG A 188 29.96 11.30 -3.87
C ARG A 188 31.48 11.22 -3.98
N ALA A 189 32.02 10.13 -4.49
CA ALA A 189 33.44 9.95 -4.73
C ALA A 189 33.92 10.58 -6.06
N GLY A 190 33.01 11.15 -6.87
CA GLY A 190 33.33 11.69 -8.20
C GLY A 190 33.56 10.62 -9.25
N ASP A 191 33.20 9.36 -8.98
CA ASP A 191 33.31 8.24 -9.91
C ASP A 191 32.06 8.15 -10.80
N ASP A 192 31.94 9.06 -11.74
CA ASP A 192 30.80 9.09 -12.67
C ASP A 192 30.78 7.89 -13.61
N ALA A 193 31.95 7.38 -14.00
CA ALA A 193 32.04 6.19 -14.87
C ALA A 193 31.53 4.93 -14.14
N GLY A 194 32.02 4.68 -12.93
CA GLY A 194 31.55 3.58 -12.10
C GLY A 194 30.08 3.73 -11.70
N GLY A 195 29.58 4.95 -11.57
CA GLY A 195 28.16 5.23 -11.35
C GLY A 195 27.29 4.80 -12.54
N ARG A 196 27.71 5.12 -13.76
CA ARG A 196 27.02 4.69 -15.00
C ARG A 196 27.03 3.19 -15.16
N ASP A 197 28.18 2.55 -14.93
CA ASP A 197 28.29 1.09 -15.01
C ASP A 197 27.38 0.37 -14.00
N ALA A 198 27.31 0.87 -12.76
CA ALA A 198 26.41 0.35 -11.75
C ALA A 198 24.93 0.50 -12.16
N PHE A 199 24.55 1.65 -12.70
CA PHE A 199 23.19 1.91 -13.21
C PHE A 199 22.86 1.01 -14.40
N ASN A 200 23.74 0.87 -15.39
CA ASN A 200 23.54 0.03 -16.56
C ASN A 200 23.35 -1.43 -16.15
N ARG A 201 24.22 -1.96 -15.29
CA ARG A 201 24.11 -3.34 -14.79
C ARG A 201 22.80 -3.58 -14.04
N ALA A 202 22.36 -2.63 -13.20
CA ALA A 202 21.10 -2.75 -12.52
C ALA A 202 19.91 -2.71 -13.49
N SER A 203 19.98 -1.87 -14.53
CA SER A 203 18.97 -1.80 -15.59
C SER A 203 18.91 -3.10 -16.39
N GLU A 204 20.06 -3.68 -16.76
CA GLU A 204 20.14 -4.98 -17.43
C GLU A 204 19.50 -6.10 -16.62
N ILE A 205 19.84 -6.19 -15.33
CA ILE A 205 19.25 -7.20 -14.43
C ILE A 205 17.74 -6.98 -14.27
N SER A 206 17.33 -5.71 -14.13
CA SER A 206 15.91 -5.36 -14.04
C SER A 206 15.14 -5.83 -15.26
N LEU A 207 15.61 -5.48 -16.44
CA LEU A 207 14.98 -5.88 -17.71
C LEU A 207 15.01 -7.39 -17.92
N ALA A 208 16.13 -8.05 -17.59
CA ALA A 208 16.26 -9.49 -17.70
C ALA A 208 15.28 -10.27 -16.81
N LEU A 209 14.85 -9.69 -15.69
CA LEU A 209 13.87 -10.30 -14.80
C LEU A 209 12.43 -9.86 -15.13
N THR A 210 12.22 -8.59 -15.47
CA THR A 210 10.86 -8.07 -15.69
C THR A 210 10.28 -8.47 -17.04
N ILE A 211 11.09 -8.53 -18.11
CA ILE A 211 10.58 -8.92 -19.43
C ILE A 211 10.02 -10.35 -19.43
N PRO A 212 10.76 -11.38 -18.96
CA PRO A 212 10.22 -12.74 -18.88
C PRO A 212 9.00 -12.83 -17.95
N ALA A 213 9.01 -12.11 -16.82
CA ALA A 213 7.87 -12.08 -15.90
C ALA A 213 6.61 -11.47 -16.54
N SER A 214 6.77 -10.38 -17.30
CA SER A 214 5.65 -9.77 -18.04
C SER A 214 5.10 -10.70 -19.11
N VAL A 215 5.99 -11.32 -19.91
CA VAL A 215 5.57 -12.29 -20.91
C VAL A 215 4.86 -13.49 -20.27
N ALA A 216 5.38 -13.99 -19.16
CA ALA A 216 4.73 -15.06 -18.41
C ALA A 216 3.33 -14.66 -17.93
N LEU A 217 3.17 -13.48 -17.33
CA LEU A 217 1.88 -12.98 -16.90
C LEU A 217 0.89 -12.82 -18.06
N MET A 218 1.34 -12.40 -19.23
CA MET A 218 0.49 -12.34 -20.44
C MET A 218 0.03 -13.73 -20.89
N VAL A 219 0.96 -14.70 -20.96
CA VAL A 219 0.69 -16.03 -21.52
C VAL A 219 -0.09 -16.93 -20.56
N ILE A 220 0.24 -16.90 -19.26
CA ILE A 220 -0.35 -17.77 -18.26
C ILE A 220 -1.37 -17.06 -17.35
N SER A 221 -1.83 -15.86 -17.71
CA SER A 221 -2.78 -15.09 -16.89
C SER A 221 -4.03 -15.90 -16.52
N LEU A 222 -4.66 -16.55 -17.50
CA LEU A 222 -5.90 -17.31 -17.30
C LEU A 222 -5.71 -18.50 -16.34
N PRO A 223 -4.79 -19.45 -16.57
CA PRO A 223 -4.57 -20.54 -15.63
C PRO A 223 -4.07 -20.06 -14.26
N LEU A 224 -3.29 -18.99 -14.22
CA LEU A 224 -2.80 -18.43 -12.97
C LEU A 224 -3.95 -17.88 -12.11
N VAL A 225 -4.84 -17.08 -12.70
CA VAL A 225 -5.99 -16.50 -12.00
C VAL A 225 -6.97 -17.60 -11.58
N SER A 226 -7.24 -18.59 -12.46
CA SER A 226 -8.13 -19.70 -12.15
C SER A 226 -7.62 -20.50 -10.94
N VAL A 227 -6.35 -20.90 -10.93
CA VAL A 227 -5.78 -21.71 -9.82
C VAL A 227 -5.76 -20.93 -8.50
N LEU A 228 -5.49 -19.61 -8.54
CA LEU A 228 -5.34 -18.83 -7.32
C LEU A 228 -6.67 -18.34 -6.76
N TYR A 229 -7.60 -17.91 -7.62
CA TYR A 229 -8.78 -17.15 -7.18
C TYR A 229 -10.13 -17.81 -7.48
N GLU A 230 -10.25 -18.75 -8.44
CA GLU A 230 -11.50 -19.36 -8.86
C GLU A 230 -12.01 -20.35 -7.78
N ARG A 231 -12.58 -19.77 -6.72
CA ARG A 231 -13.18 -20.52 -5.62
C ARG A 231 -14.22 -19.68 -4.88
N GLY A 232 -15.21 -20.35 -4.31
CA GLY A 232 -16.28 -19.69 -3.54
C GLY A 232 -17.14 -18.78 -4.42
N ALA A 233 -17.17 -17.49 -4.13
CA ALA A 233 -17.96 -16.51 -4.86
C ALA A 233 -17.28 -16.00 -6.15
N PHE A 234 -16.00 -16.34 -6.40
CA PHE A 234 -15.27 -15.93 -7.59
C PHE A 234 -15.54 -16.93 -8.73
N THR A 235 -16.22 -16.44 -9.75
CA THR A 235 -16.73 -17.25 -10.87
C THR A 235 -15.75 -17.35 -12.04
N ALA A 236 -16.06 -18.21 -13.03
CA ALA A 236 -15.29 -18.32 -14.27
C ALA A 236 -15.30 -17.00 -15.08
N ASP A 237 -16.40 -16.24 -15.03
CA ASP A 237 -16.49 -14.91 -15.68
C ASP A 237 -15.55 -13.90 -15.01
N ASP A 238 -15.47 -13.91 -13.67
CA ASP A 238 -14.51 -13.10 -12.92
C ASP A 238 -13.07 -13.49 -13.25
N THR A 239 -12.83 -14.81 -13.43
CA THR A 239 -11.53 -15.35 -13.84
C THR A 239 -11.10 -14.79 -15.19
N ALA A 240 -11.99 -14.83 -16.19
CA ALA A 240 -11.70 -14.34 -17.54
C ALA A 240 -11.43 -12.82 -17.53
N ALA A 241 -12.25 -12.03 -16.82
CA ALA A 241 -12.10 -10.59 -16.73
C ALA A 241 -10.82 -10.19 -15.97
N THR A 242 -10.50 -10.89 -14.86
CA THR A 242 -9.27 -10.66 -14.08
C THR A 242 -8.03 -11.05 -14.88
N ALA A 243 -8.08 -12.19 -15.61
CA ALA A 243 -6.96 -12.64 -16.45
C ALA A 243 -6.66 -11.65 -17.58
N LEU A 244 -7.69 -11.06 -18.18
CA LEU A 244 -7.53 -9.98 -19.16
C LEU A 244 -6.84 -8.76 -18.54
N ALA A 245 -7.26 -8.36 -17.33
CA ALA A 245 -6.65 -7.24 -16.61
C ALA A 245 -5.18 -7.50 -16.21
N VAL A 246 -4.79 -8.76 -15.99
CA VAL A 246 -3.39 -9.17 -15.72
C VAL A 246 -2.55 -9.15 -16.98
N ALA A 247 -3.15 -9.47 -18.13
CA ALA A 247 -2.45 -9.59 -19.42
C ALA A 247 -2.17 -8.23 -20.11
N ILE A 248 -2.85 -7.15 -19.70
CA ILE A 248 -2.69 -5.78 -20.22
C ILE A 248 -1.66 -5.01 -19.39
#